data_ba0a41658be12491307b9af9a6dcfe2a
#
_entry.id   ba0a41658be12491307b9af9a6dcfe2a
#
_cell.length_a   1.000
_cell.length_b   1.000
_cell.length_c   1.000
_cell.angle_alpha   90.00
_cell.angle_beta   90.00
_cell.angle_gamma   90.00
#
_symmetry.space_group_name_H-M   'P 1'
#
loop_
_entity.id
_entity.type
_entity.pdbx_description
1 polymer ?
#
loop_
_entity_poly.entity_id
_entity_poly.type
_entity_poly.pdbx_seq_one_letter_code
_entity_poly.pdbx_strand_id
1 'polypeptide(L)'
;MDQQTAVKVSNIKKWLGTGSINIFGLPMSGKDTVGMRLAELLGAKFLSSGIIIRAVEAEQKSHMTDNGQLIPTDKFYDIILPYFSRADLAEFPLILSSVGRWEGEENEIMGAATRGNHEIKAVILLGLSEAGVRERWAAAQVLQDRGDRNDDNDPKVFETRIREFNEKTLPVIMHYNQLGLLSQVNADGDRDTVFNLVLDALNERAVAELEKQAEAEAADASLANGHNGNRV
;
A
#
# COMPACT_ATOMS: atom_id res chain seq x y z
N MET A 1 -9.75 4.23 21.41
CA MET A 1 -10.16 3.22 20.42
C MET A 1 -11.32 2.45 21.02
N ASP A 2 -12.45 2.36 20.32
CA ASP A 2 -13.59 1.57 20.75
C ASP A 2 -13.33 0.06 20.59
N GLN A 3 -14.20 -0.77 21.20
CA GLN A 3 -14.02 -2.23 21.22
C GLN A 3 -14.08 -2.86 19.82
N GLN A 4 -14.92 -2.34 18.93
CA GLN A 4 -15.06 -2.87 17.58
C GLN A 4 -13.79 -2.62 16.75
N THR A 5 -13.25 -1.42 16.81
CA THR A 5 -11.96 -1.07 16.17
C THR A 5 -10.82 -1.92 16.72
N ALA A 6 -10.80 -2.20 18.03
CA ALA A 6 -9.77 -3.04 18.64
C ALA A 6 -9.77 -4.47 18.09
N VAL A 7 -10.96 -5.06 17.85
CA VAL A 7 -11.11 -6.38 17.24
C VAL A 7 -10.58 -6.39 15.81
N LYS A 8 -10.96 -5.40 14.97
CA LYS A 8 -10.48 -5.28 13.59
C LYS A 8 -8.95 -5.20 13.54
N VAL A 9 -8.36 -4.35 14.38
CA VAL A 9 -6.91 -4.18 14.50
C VAL A 9 -6.23 -5.49 14.89
N SER A 10 -6.80 -6.24 15.84
CA SER A 10 -6.26 -7.53 16.28
C SER A 10 -6.26 -8.56 15.13
N ASN A 11 -7.36 -8.67 14.38
CA ASN A 11 -7.46 -9.58 13.24
C ASN A 11 -6.43 -9.21 12.15
N ILE A 12 -6.35 -7.92 11.80
CA ILE A 12 -5.41 -7.44 10.80
C ILE A 12 -3.97 -7.72 11.22
N LYS A 13 -3.58 -7.43 12.48
CA LYS A 13 -2.23 -7.70 12.98
C LYS A 13 -1.89 -9.19 12.94
N LYS A 14 -2.81 -10.06 13.38
CA LYS A 14 -2.60 -11.51 13.36
C LYS A 14 -2.39 -12.03 11.94
N TRP A 15 -3.21 -11.59 11.01
CA TRP A 15 -3.10 -12.00 9.60
C TRP A 15 -1.87 -11.41 8.93
N LEU A 16 -1.59 -10.12 9.15
CA LEU A 16 -0.51 -9.40 8.46
C LEU A 16 0.87 -9.93 8.87
N GLY A 17 1.11 -10.18 10.16
CA GLY A 17 2.44 -10.55 10.67
C GLY A 17 3.47 -9.49 10.30
N THR A 18 4.55 -9.89 9.64
CA THR A 18 5.58 -9.00 9.05
C THR A 18 5.28 -8.62 7.59
N GLY A 19 4.20 -9.11 7.02
CA GLY A 19 3.80 -8.83 5.64
C GLY A 19 3.56 -7.34 5.36
N SER A 20 3.15 -7.03 4.13
CA SER A 20 2.93 -5.65 3.72
C SER A 20 1.56 -5.42 3.08
N ILE A 21 1.13 -4.16 3.12
CA ILE A 21 -0.05 -3.63 2.45
C ILE A 21 0.42 -2.49 1.54
N ASN A 22 0.07 -2.52 0.24
CA ASN A 22 0.41 -1.44 -0.68
C ASN A 22 -0.83 -0.60 -1.02
N ILE A 23 -0.74 0.71 -0.80
CA ILE A 23 -1.87 1.63 -0.99
C ILE A 23 -1.64 2.46 -2.26
N PHE A 24 -2.56 2.34 -3.20
CA PHE A 24 -2.58 3.12 -4.44
C PHE A 24 -3.75 4.11 -4.44
N GLY A 25 -3.67 5.07 -5.33
CA GLY A 25 -4.70 6.07 -5.61
C GLY A 25 -4.13 7.26 -6.35
N LEU A 26 -5.00 7.99 -7.02
CA LEU A 26 -4.66 9.23 -7.71
C LEU A 26 -3.94 10.22 -6.78
N PRO A 27 -3.20 11.20 -7.33
CA PRO A 27 -2.78 12.36 -6.53
C PRO A 27 -3.98 12.91 -5.73
N MET A 28 -3.77 13.41 -4.53
CA MET A 28 -4.85 13.94 -3.65
C MET A 28 -5.83 12.92 -3.08
N SER A 29 -5.72 11.62 -3.38
CA SER A 29 -6.61 10.58 -2.81
C SER A 29 -6.47 10.38 -1.30
N GLY A 30 -5.40 10.90 -0.68
CA GLY A 30 -5.14 10.75 0.75
C GLY A 30 -4.37 9.49 1.15
N LYS A 31 -3.77 8.77 0.19
CA LYS A 31 -3.05 7.50 0.45
C LYS A 31 -1.95 7.59 1.50
N ASP A 32 -1.15 8.67 1.49
CA ASP A 32 -0.08 8.84 2.49
C ASP A 32 -0.66 9.08 3.89
N THR A 33 -1.74 9.87 4.00
CA THR A 33 -2.46 10.12 5.26
C THR A 33 -3.05 8.83 5.84
N VAL A 34 -3.73 8.05 5.00
CA VAL A 34 -4.27 6.73 5.38
C VAL A 34 -3.15 5.78 5.74
N GLY A 35 -2.07 5.74 4.94
CA GLY A 35 -0.94 4.85 5.15
C GLY A 35 -0.19 5.14 6.45
N MET A 36 0.10 6.39 6.77
CA MET A 36 0.75 6.78 8.03
C MET A 36 -0.12 6.42 9.24
N ARG A 37 -1.42 6.75 9.18
CA ARG A 37 -2.36 6.42 10.27
C ARG A 37 -2.51 4.90 10.46
N LEU A 38 -2.52 4.14 9.38
CA LEU A 38 -2.59 2.68 9.42
C LEU A 38 -1.30 2.09 10.02
N ALA A 39 -0.14 2.62 9.62
CA ALA A 39 1.15 2.22 10.16
C ALA A 39 1.24 2.45 11.68
N GLU A 40 0.82 3.62 12.16
CA GLU A 40 0.75 3.92 13.60
C GLU A 40 -0.15 2.93 14.34
N LEU A 41 -1.36 2.70 13.82
CA LEU A 41 -2.36 1.84 14.45
C LEU A 41 -1.92 0.36 14.52
N LEU A 42 -1.26 -0.12 13.45
CA LEU A 42 -0.78 -1.50 13.36
C LEU A 42 0.60 -1.72 14.00
N GLY A 43 1.34 -0.66 14.33
CA GLY A 43 2.74 -0.76 14.73
C GLY A 43 3.66 -1.11 13.57
N ALA A 44 3.29 -0.72 12.37
CA ALA A 44 4.00 -0.97 11.12
C ALA A 44 4.97 0.18 10.77
N LYS A 45 5.86 -0.05 9.79
CA LYS A 45 6.68 1.00 9.18
C LYS A 45 6.03 1.50 7.90
N PHE A 46 6.01 2.81 7.72
CA PHE A 46 5.46 3.45 6.51
C PHE A 46 6.57 3.73 5.50
N LEU A 47 6.40 3.24 4.28
CA LEU A 47 7.31 3.46 3.15
C LEU A 47 6.54 4.05 1.97
N SER A 48 6.79 5.32 1.66
CA SER A 48 6.25 5.98 0.47
C SER A 48 7.34 6.12 -0.58
N SER A 49 7.15 5.54 -1.77
CA SER A 49 8.10 5.67 -2.87
C SER A 49 8.41 7.14 -3.20
N GLY A 50 7.39 7.98 -3.19
CA GLY A 50 7.57 9.41 -3.45
C GLY A 50 8.37 10.15 -2.38
N ILE A 51 8.21 9.79 -1.10
CA ILE A 51 8.99 10.38 0.00
C ILE A 51 10.45 9.93 -0.10
N ILE A 52 10.68 8.64 -0.31
CA ILE A 52 12.02 8.06 -0.41
C ILE A 52 12.78 8.66 -1.61
N ILE A 53 12.15 8.70 -2.79
CA ILE A 53 12.77 9.22 -4.00
C ILE A 53 13.16 10.69 -3.82
N ARG A 54 12.26 11.54 -3.29
CA ARG A 54 12.58 12.94 -3.02
C ARG A 54 13.69 13.15 -2.00
N ALA A 55 13.78 12.28 -0.99
CA ALA A 55 14.90 12.33 -0.05
C ALA A 55 16.24 12.05 -0.76
N VAL A 56 16.29 11.05 -1.64
CA VAL A 56 17.46 10.74 -2.47
C VAL A 56 17.77 11.89 -3.44
N GLU A 57 16.75 12.48 -4.07
CA GLU A 57 16.93 13.66 -4.95
C GLU A 57 17.56 14.85 -4.20
N ALA A 58 17.10 15.13 -2.98
CA ALA A 58 17.63 16.20 -2.16
C ALA A 58 19.12 15.98 -1.80
N GLU A 59 19.49 14.74 -1.46
CA GLU A 59 20.88 14.37 -1.17
C GLU A 59 21.78 14.47 -2.41
N GLN A 60 21.29 14.01 -3.57
CA GLN A 60 22.03 13.98 -4.82
C GLN A 60 21.95 15.28 -5.61
N LYS A 61 21.16 16.26 -5.17
CA LYS A 61 20.85 17.51 -5.89
C LYS A 61 20.33 17.24 -7.32
N SER A 62 19.50 16.21 -7.46
CA SER A 62 18.86 15.79 -8.71
C SER A 62 17.40 16.24 -8.76
N HIS A 63 16.77 16.19 -9.93
CA HIS A 63 15.43 16.71 -10.20
C HIS A 63 14.62 15.72 -11.03
N MET A 64 14.65 14.42 -10.66
CA MET A 64 14.03 13.32 -11.42
C MET A 64 12.50 13.40 -11.42
N THR A 65 11.89 13.98 -10.38
CA THR A 65 10.43 14.00 -10.19
C THR A 65 9.79 15.36 -10.46
N ASP A 66 10.53 16.40 -10.77
CA ASP A 66 10.04 17.80 -10.90
C ASP A 66 8.92 17.95 -11.93
N ASN A 67 8.91 17.13 -12.99
CA ASN A 67 7.90 17.17 -14.06
C ASN A 67 6.64 16.34 -13.75
N GLY A 68 6.53 15.74 -12.56
CA GLY A 68 5.43 14.85 -12.18
C GLY A 68 5.44 13.48 -12.87
N GLN A 69 6.45 13.17 -13.67
CA GLN A 69 6.66 11.89 -14.31
C GLN A 69 7.18 10.86 -13.30
N LEU A 70 6.96 9.58 -13.60
CA LEU A 70 7.60 8.50 -12.87
C LEU A 70 9.08 8.41 -13.30
N ILE A 71 9.94 8.13 -12.34
CA ILE A 71 11.36 7.88 -12.62
C ILE A 71 11.52 6.56 -13.40
N PRO A 72 12.60 6.38 -14.18
CA PRO A 72 12.89 5.12 -14.86
C PRO A 72 12.98 3.94 -13.90
N THR A 73 12.49 2.78 -14.34
CA THR A 73 12.39 1.56 -13.52
C THR A 73 13.70 1.09 -12.93
N ASP A 74 14.83 1.21 -13.68
CA ASP A 74 16.17 0.88 -13.18
C ASP A 74 16.53 1.75 -11.96
N LYS A 75 16.31 3.04 -12.03
CA LYS A 75 16.51 3.97 -10.92
C LYS A 75 15.59 3.71 -9.75
N PHE A 76 14.33 3.38 -10.05
CA PHE A 76 13.36 3.00 -9.04
C PHE A 76 13.82 1.76 -8.26
N TYR A 77 14.31 0.74 -8.95
CA TYR A 77 14.81 -0.48 -8.31
C TYR A 77 16.04 -0.21 -7.45
N ASP A 78 17.01 0.56 -7.94
CA ASP A 78 18.22 0.92 -7.19
C ASP A 78 17.89 1.61 -5.87
N ILE A 79 16.82 2.42 -5.85
CA ILE A 79 16.42 3.20 -4.67
C ILE A 79 15.53 2.39 -3.73
N ILE A 80 14.55 1.65 -4.27
CA ILE A 80 13.45 1.10 -3.46
C ILE A 80 13.70 -0.35 -3.01
N LEU A 81 14.26 -1.22 -3.88
CA LEU A 81 14.40 -2.63 -3.53
C LEU A 81 15.26 -2.86 -2.26
N PRO A 82 16.34 -2.11 -2.00
CA PRO A 82 17.13 -2.27 -0.79
C PRO A 82 16.34 -2.10 0.53
N TYR A 83 15.23 -1.36 0.51
CA TYR A 83 14.42 -1.16 1.72
C TYR A 83 13.82 -2.47 2.24
N PHE A 84 13.47 -3.41 1.38
CA PHE A 84 12.89 -4.69 1.79
C PHE A 84 13.87 -5.60 2.53
N SER A 85 15.17 -5.34 2.44
CA SER A 85 16.23 -6.13 3.11
C SER A 85 16.85 -5.40 4.29
N ARG A 86 16.28 -4.27 4.73
CA ARG A 86 16.83 -3.47 5.85
C ARG A 86 16.56 -4.16 7.17
N ALA A 87 17.60 -4.32 7.97
CA ALA A 87 17.53 -4.96 9.30
C ALA A 87 16.58 -4.22 10.27
N ASP A 88 16.49 -2.89 10.18
CA ASP A 88 15.61 -2.08 11.03
C ASP A 88 14.12 -2.19 10.65
N LEU A 89 13.80 -2.86 9.56
CA LEU A 89 12.44 -3.13 9.10
C LEU A 89 12.02 -4.60 9.30
N ALA A 90 12.96 -5.53 9.45
CA ALA A 90 12.75 -6.98 9.37
C ALA A 90 11.64 -7.52 10.31
N GLU A 91 11.48 -6.92 11.50
CA GLU A 91 10.51 -7.37 12.51
C GLU A 91 9.16 -6.63 12.43
N PHE A 92 8.99 -5.73 11.47
CA PHE A 92 7.80 -4.89 11.37
C PHE A 92 7.00 -5.19 10.11
N PRO A 93 5.64 -5.16 10.17
CA PRO A 93 4.86 -5.07 8.96
C PRO A 93 5.14 -3.76 8.22
N LEU A 94 4.93 -3.75 6.91
CA LEU A 94 5.13 -2.56 6.09
C LEU A 94 3.81 -2.04 5.52
N ILE A 95 3.61 -0.73 5.61
CA ILE A 95 2.57 -0.02 4.87
C ILE A 95 3.26 0.76 3.76
N LEU A 96 3.03 0.30 2.54
CA LEU A 96 3.63 0.87 1.34
C LEU A 96 2.67 1.88 0.71
N SER A 97 3.19 2.97 0.18
CA SER A 97 2.41 3.96 -0.58
C SER A 97 2.95 4.10 -1.99
N SER A 98 2.19 3.59 -2.95
CA SER A 98 2.46 3.61 -4.38
C SER A 98 3.85 3.06 -4.73
N VAL A 99 4.21 1.91 -4.18
CA VAL A 99 5.47 1.21 -4.46
C VAL A 99 5.26 0.26 -5.64
N GLY A 100 6.03 0.47 -6.73
CA GLY A 100 5.83 -0.21 -8.01
C GLY A 100 4.67 0.40 -8.80
N ARG A 101 4.96 1.27 -9.78
CA ARG A 101 3.96 2.06 -10.50
C ARG A 101 4.01 1.88 -12.02
N TRP A 102 5.05 1.26 -12.57
CA TRP A 102 5.12 0.85 -13.95
C TRP A 102 4.75 -0.61 -14.09
N GLU A 103 4.08 -0.95 -15.18
CA GLU A 103 3.77 -2.34 -15.53
C GLU A 103 5.04 -3.21 -15.51
N GLY A 104 4.98 -4.30 -14.76
CA GLY A 104 6.09 -5.21 -14.53
C GLY A 104 6.90 -4.93 -13.24
N GLU A 105 6.91 -3.70 -12.72
CA GLU A 105 7.58 -3.40 -11.43
C GLU A 105 6.97 -4.18 -10.26
N GLU A 106 5.67 -4.46 -10.30
CA GLU A 106 4.97 -5.19 -9.24
C GLU A 106 5.53 -6.59 -9.02
N ASN A 107 6.05 -7.26 -10.06
CA ASN A 107 6.64 -8.58 -9.94
C ASN A 107 7.94 -8.54 -9.13
N GLU A 108 8.83 -7.59 -9.44
CA GLU A 108 10.08 -7.40 -8.70
C GLU A 108 9.84 -6.92 -7.26
N ILE A 109 8.85 -6.05 -7.06
CA ILE A 109 8.45 -5.61 -5.72
C ILE A 109 7.89 -6.76 -4.89
N MET A 110 7.00 -7.60 -5.43
CA MET A 110 6.49 -8.79 -4.74
C MET A 110 7.63 -9.76 -4.41
N GLY A 111 8.54 -9.99 -5.36
CA GLY A 111 9.70 -10.84 -5.15
C GLY A 111 10.66 -10.31 -4.07
N ALA A 112 10.96 -9.01 -4.08
CA ALA A 112 11.79 -8.38 -3.06
C ALA A 112 11.13 -8.38 -1.69
N ALA A 113 9.84 -8.08 -1.63
CA ALA A 113 9.04 -8.12 -0.40
C ALA A 113 9.04 -9.53 0.21
N THR A 114 8.81 -10.56 -0.59
CA THR A 114 8.83 -11.96 -0.13
C THR A 114 10.20 -12.36 0.38
N ARG A 115 11.28 -12.04 -0.34
CA ARG A 115 12.66 -12.31 0.11
C ARG A 115 13.02 -11.58 1.41
N GLY A 116 12.44 -10.40 1.64
CA GLY A 116 12.61 -9.61 2.87
C GLY A 116 11.68 -10.00 4.01
N ASN A 117 10.85 -11.05 3.86
CA ASN A 117 9.81 -11.46 4.81
C ASN A 117 8.70 -10.40 4.99
N HIS A 118 8.43 -9.62 3.94
CA HIS A 118 7.40 -8.58 3.89
C HIS A 118 6.40 -8.83 2.76
N GLU A 119 6.00 -10.08 2.53
CA GLU A 119 5.05 -10.45 1.48
C GLU A 119 3.88 -9.47 1.35
N ILE A 120 3.54 -9.06 0.12
CA ILE A 120 2.37 -8.19 -0.11
C ILE A 120 1.09 -9.02 0.06
N LYS A 121 0.39 -8.80 1.18
CA LYS A 121 -0.84 -9.54 1.54
C LYS A 121 -2.11 -8.83 1.09
N ALA A 122 -2.04 -7.53 0.85
CA ALA A 122 -3.16 -6.76 0.32
C ALA A 122 -2.69 -5.54 -0.46
N VAL A 123 -3.52 -5.14 -1.41
CA VAL A 123 -3.41 -3.88 -2.13
C VAL A 123 -4.71 -3.11 -1.94
N ILE A 124 -4.62 -1.86 -1.53
CA ILE A 124 -5.77 -0.95 -1.38
C ILE A 124 -5.72 0.08 -2.51
N LEU A 125 -6.79 0.18 -3.28
CA LEU A 125 -7.02 1.30 -4.19
C LEU A 125 -7.98 2.30 -3.54
N LEU A 126 -7.50 3.50 -3.24
CA LEU A 126 -8.35 4.62 -2.86
C LEU A 126 -8.98 5.21 -4.13
N GLY A 127 -10.21 4.79 -4.41
CA GLY A 127 -10.99 5.20 -5.56
C GLY A 127 -11.56 6.60 -5.33
N LEU A 128 -11.03 7.58 -6.05
CA LEU A 128 -11.51 8.95 -6.11
C LEU A 128 -11.64 9.33 -7.58
N SER A 129 -12.75 9.96 -7.95
CA SER A 129 -12.94 10.43 -9.32
C SER A 129 -11.92 11.53 -9.66
N GLU A 130 -11.57 11.69 -10.93
CA GLU A 130 -10.71 12.80 -11.35
C GLU A 130 -11.29 14.17 -11.00
N ALA A 131 -12.63 14.31 -11.05
CA ALA A 131 -13.30 15.53 -10.59
C ALA A 131 -13.04 15.79 -9.12
N GLY A 132 -13.23 14.80 -8.25
CA GLY A 132 -12.94 14.90 -6.82
C GLY A 132 -11.47 15.16 -6.52
N VAL A 133 -10.56 14.58 -7.33
CA VAL A 133 -9.12 14.87 -7.24
C VAL A 133 -8.82 16.34 -7.54
N ARG A 134 -9.44 16.92 -8.60
CA ARG A 134 -9.27 18.32 -9.00
C ARG A 134 -9.87 19.27 -7.96
N GLU A 135 -11.03 18.94 -7.40
CA GLU A 135 -11.65 19.70 -6.30
C GLU A 135 -10.73 19.75 -5.06
N ARG A 136 -10.19 18.60 -4.65
CA ARG A 136 -9.25 18.54 -3.53
C ARG A 136 -7.94 19.30 -3.82
N TRP A 137 -7.45 19.22 -5.03
CA TRP A 137 -6.28 19.99 -5.44
C TRP A 137 -6.53 21.49 -5.36
N ALA A 138 -7.66 21.98 -5.90
CA ALA A 138 -8.05 23.38 -5.84
C ALA A 138 -8.21 23.87 -4.40
N ALA A 139 -8.87 23.08 -3.54
CA ALA A 139 -9.03 23.41 -2.11
C ALA A 139 -7.67 23.50 -1.40
N ALA A 140 -6.73 22.61 -1.70
CA ALA A 140 -5.40 22.62 -1.09
C ALA A 140 -4.58 23.87 -1.50
N GLN A 141 -4.77 24.38 -2.73
CA GLN A 141 -4.12 25.64 -3.18
C GLN A 141 -4.61 26.84 -2.35
N VAL A 142 -5.89 26.87 -2.01
CA VAL A 142 -6.46 27.96 -1.19
C VAL A 142 -5.96 27.91 0.25
N LEU A 143 -5.85 26.69 0.82
CA LEU A 143 -5.48 26.51 2.23
C LEU A 143 -3.98 26.57 2.49
N GLN A 144 -3.13 26.53 1.46
CA GLN A 144 -1.67 26.41 1.56
C GLN A 144 -1.20 25.27 2.50
N ASP A 145 -2.00 24.20 2.59
CA ASP A 145 -1.94 23.13 3.60
C ASP A 145 -0.85 22.07 3.27
N ARG A 146 -0.01 22.27 2.24
CA ARG A 146 0.85 21.22 1.72
C ARG A 146 2.34 21.33 1.99
N GLY A 147 2.77 22.29 2.80
CA GLY A 147 4.20 22.47 3.11
C GLY A 147 5.05 22.59 1.84
N ASP A 148 6.26 22.05 1.86
CA ASP A 148 7.28 22.21 0.80
C ASP A 148 7.06 21.40 -0.49
N ARG A 149 5.86 20.93 -0.78
CA ARG A 149 5.54 20.25 -2.06
C ARG A 149 5.32 21.25 -3.20
N ASN A 150 6.39 21.85 -3.68
CA ASN A 150 6.34 22.77 -4.82
C ASN A 150 5.83 22.12 -6.11
N ASP A 151 6.01 20.81 -6.29
CA ASP A 151 5.53 20.01 -7.41
C ASP A 151 3.99 19.88 -7.45
N ASP A 152 3.30 20.04 -6.32
CA ASP A 152 1.83 20.02 -6.27
C ASP A 152 1.19 21.38 -6.64
N ASN A 153 1.97 22.44 -6.80
CA ASN A 153 1.46 23.80 -7.07
C ASN A 153 1.35 24.10 -8.59
N ASP A 154 2.06 23.37 -9.45
CA ASP A 154 1.98 23.56 -10.90
C ASP A 154 0.84 22.70 -11.49
N PRO A 155 -0.18 23.33 -12.13
CA PRO A 155 -1.26 22.61 -12.79
C PRO A 155 -0.78 21.60 -13.84
N LYS A 156 0.30 21.89 -14.56
CA LYS A 156 0.85 20.99 -15.59
C LYS A 156 1.46 19.73 -14.97
N VAL A 157 2.18 19.90 -13.85
CA VAL A 157 2.75 18.79 -13.09
C VAL A 157 1.62 17.92 -12.52
N PHE A 158 0.58 18.53 -11.97
CA PHE A 158 -0.57 17.85 -11.44
C PHE A 158 -1.30 17.01 -12.51
N GLU A 159 -1.59 17.61 -13.70
CA GLU A 159 -2.20 16.87 -14.81
C GLU A 159 -1.30 15.74 -15.34
N THR A 160 0.01 15.95 -15.37
CA THR A 160 0.97 14.90 -15.73
C THR A 160 0.86 13.72 -14.75
N ARG A 161 0.77 13.98 -13.45
CA ARG A 161 0.62 12.91 -12.44
C ARG A 161 -0.68 12.11 -12.57
N ILE A 162 -1.79 12.77 -12.95
CA ILE A 162 -3.05 12.07 -13.23
C ILE A 162 -2.86 11.16 -14.45
N ARG A 163 -2.27 11.67 -15.53
CA ARG A 163 -2.00 10.89 -16.74
C ARG A 163 -1.07 9.70 -16.44
N GLU A 164 0.05 9.91 -15.74
CA GLU A 164 0.98 8.85 -15.34
C GLU A 164 0.29 7.76 -14.51
N PHE A 165 -0.64 8.15 -13.62
CA PHE A 165 -1.42 7.16 -12.87
C PHE A 165 -2.30 6.33 -13.80
N ASN A 166 -3.07 6.97 -14.69
CA ASN A 166 -4.00 6.28 -15.58
C ASN A 166 -3.28 5.37 -16.59
N GLU A 167 -2.18 5.86 -17.17
CA GLU A 167 -1.46 5.15 -18.23
C GLU A 167 -0.54 4.06 -17.70
N LYS A 168 0.10 4.26 -16.54
CA LYS A 168 1.18 3.41 -16.05
C LYS A 168 0.83 2.66 -14.76
N THR A 169 0.15 3.33 -13.80
CA THR A 169 -0.12 2.74 -12.50
C THR A 169 -1.39 1.90 -12.49
N LEU A 170 -2.40 2.30 -13.23
CA LEU A 170 -3.66 1.54 -13.29
C LEU A 170 -3.48 0.11 -13.83
N PRO A 171 -2.67 -0.16 -14.87
CA PRO A 171 -2.37 -1.54 -15.29
C PRO A 171 -1.76 -2.39 -14.16
N VAL A 172 -0.84 -1.84 -13.37
CA VAL A 172 -0.26 -2.52 -12.18
C VAL A 172 -1.35 -2.89 -11.17
N ILE A 173 -2.27 -1.97 -10.89
CA ILE A 173 -3.38 -2.21 -9.97
C ILE A 173 -4.29 -3.32 -10.50
N MET A 174 -4.54 -3.35 -11.80
CA MET A 174 -5.33 -4.41 -12.44
C MET A 174 -4.65 -5.77 -12.37
N HIS A 175 -3.33 -5.83 -12.43
CA HIS A 175 -2.59 -7.08 -12.21
C HIS A 175 -2.77 -7.56 -10.75
N TYR A 176 -2.64 -6.70 -9.76
CA TYR A 176 -2.95 -7.06 -8.37
C TYR A 176 -4.40 -7.53 -8.18
N ASN A 177 -5.34 -6.98 -8.95
CA ASN A 177 -6.73 -7.47 -8.94
C ASN A 177 -6.85 -8.90 -9.48
N GLN A 178 -6.14 -9.24 -10.56
CA GLN A 178 -6.10 -10.59 -11.12
C GLN A 178 -5.50 -11.61 -10.13
N LEU A 179 -4.54 -11.16 -9.30
CA LEU A 179 -3.97 -11.98 -8.23
C LEU A 179 -4.88 -12.09 -6.99
N GLY A 180 -6.06 -11.46 -6.98
CA GLY A 180 -6.98 -11.47 -5.85
C GLY A 180 -6.50 -10.64 -4.64
N LEU A 181 -5.50 -9.78 -4.81
CA LEU A 181 -4.91 -8.98 -3.73
C LEU A 181 -5.59 -7.61 -3.54
N LEU A 182 -6.38 -7.14 -4.54
CA LEU A 182 -6.94 -5.79 -4.54
C LEU A 182 -8.22 -5.70 -3.70
N SER A 183 -8.32 -4.65 -2.92
CA SER A 183 -9.57 -4.13 -2.37
C SER A 183 -9.72 -2.66 -2.76
N GLN A 184 -10.82 -2.31 -3.40
CA GLN A 184 -11.13 -0.93 -3.76
C GLN A 184 -11.99 -0.28 -2.68
N VAL A 185 -11.58 0.90 -2.23
CA VAL A 185 -12.27 1.68 -1.19
C VAL A 185 -12.66 3.04 -1.76
N ASN A 186 -13.93 3.43 -1.59
CA ASN A 186 -14.37 4.76 -1.98
C ASN A 186 -13.69 5.82 -1.11
N ALA A 187 -13.01 6.77 -1.75
CA ALA A 187 -12.26 7.83 -1.07
C ALA A 187 -12.95 9.21 -1.17
N ASP A 188 -14.24 9.28 -1.54
CA ASP A 188 -14.99 10.55 -1.63
C ASP A 188 -15.40 11.13 -0.26
N GLY A 189 -15.24 10.39 0.84
CA GLY A 189 -15.56 10.84 2.18
C GLY A 189 -14.49 11.72 2.83
N ASP A 190 -14.79 12.13 4.07
CA ASP A 190 -13.79 12.74 4.95
C ASP A 190 -12.70 11.72 5.37
N ARG A 191 -11.63 12.23 6.01
CA ARG A 191 -10.46 11.41 6.39
C ARG A 191 -10.80 10.25 7.30
N ASP A 192 -11.73 10.42 8.23
CA ASP A 192 -12.11 9.38 9.19
C ASP A 192 -13.00 8.32 8.54
N THR A 193 -13.96 8.75 7.74
CA THR A 193 -14.81 7.86 6.94
C THR A 193 -13.97 6.96 6.02
N VAL A 194 -13.07 7.54 5.23
CA VAL A 194 -12.20 6.77 4.33
C VAL A 194 -11.28 5.82 5.10
N PHE A 195 -10.71 6.27 6.22
CA PHE A 195 -9.87 5.41 7.06
C PHE A 195 -10.63 4.21 7.62
N ASN A 196 -11.86 4.42 8.10
CA ASN A 196 -12.70 3.33 8.61
C ASN A 196 -13.07 2.33 7.51
N LEU A 197 -13.39 2.80 6.30
CA LEU A 197 -13.63 1.91 5.16
C LEU A 197 -12.39 1.07 4.80
N VAL A 198 -11.19 1.63 4.89
CA VAL A 198 -9.94 0.87 4.71
C VAL A 198 -9.76 -0.17 5.80
N LEU A 199 -10.02 0.16 7.06
CA LEU A 199 -9.97 -0.80 8.17
C LEU A 199 -10.98 -1.94 7.98
N ASP A 200 -12.18 -1.62 7.50
CA ASP A 200 -13.22 -2.62 7.24
C ASP A 200 -12.79 -3.59 6.14
N ALA A 201 -12.32 -3.07 5.00
CA ALA A 201 -11.84 -3.89 3.90
C ALA A 201 -10.65 -4.79 4.29
N LEU A 202 -9.71 -4.27 5.09
CA LEU A 202 -8.58 -5.06 5.59
C LEU A 202 -9.01 -6.11 6.62
N ASN A 203 -9.97 -5.79 7.50
CA ASN A 203 -10.49 -6.76 8.47
C ASN A 203 -11.27 -7.89 7.80
N GLU A 204 -12.11 -7.59 6.81
CA GLU A 204 -12.83 -8.60 6.02
C GLU A 204 -11.85 -9.58 5.38
N ARG A 205 -10.80 -9.06 4.73
CA ARG A 205 -9.74 -9.90 4.15
C ARG A 205 -9.01 -10.72 5.22
N ALA A 206 -8.61 -10.09 6.33
CA ALA A 206 -7.89 -10.75 7.41
C ALA A 206 -8.70 -11.91 8.01
N VAL A 207 -9.99 -11.72 8.26
CA VAL A 207 -10.88 -12.77 8.78
C VAL A 207 -10.97 -13.92 7.79
N ALA A 208 -11.26 -13.64 6.52
CA ALA A 208 -11.37 -14.67 5.49
C ALA A 208 -10.08 -15.50 5.33
N GLU A 209 -8.92 -14.88 5.37
CA GLU A 209 -7.65 -15.60 5.25
C GLU A 209 -7.29 -16.39 6.52
N LEU A 210 -7.62 -15.87 7.71
CA LEU A 210 -7.42 -16.59 8.97
C LEU A 210 -8.36 -17.80 9.08
N GLU A 211 -9.58 -17.73 8.58
CA GLU A 211 -10.53 -18.85 8.50
C GLU A 211 -10.00 -19.93 7.57
N LYS A 212 -9.54 -19.58 6.36
CA LYS A 212 -8.92 -20.54 5.43
C LYS A 212 -7.69 -21.24 6.03
N GLN A 213 -6.84 -20.49 6.75
CA GLN A 213 -5.68 -21.08 7.43
C GLN A 213 -6.11 -22.10 8.50
N ALA A 214 -7.10 -21.74 9.32
CA ALA A 214 -7.61 -22.63 10.34
C ALA A 214 -8.25 -23.92 9.77
N GLU A 215 -8.98 -23.83 8.65
CA GLU A 215 -9.54 -24.97 7.95
C GLU A 215 -8.45 -25.88 7.38
N ALA A 216 -7.39 -25.32 6.78
CA ALA A 216 -6.27 -26.07 6.25
C ALA A 216 -5.50 -26.81 7.37
N GLU A 217 -5.23 -26.15 8.48
CA GLU A 217 -4.57 -26.76 9.65
C GLU A 217 -5.41 -27.90 10.25
N ALA A 218 -6.74 -27.75 10.31
CA ALA A 218 -7.64 -28.78 10.80
C ALA A 218 -7.68 -30.01 9.86
N ALA A 219 -7.65 -29.79 8.55
CA ALA A 219 -7.58 -30.86 7.56
C ALA A 219 -6.28 -31.66 7.66
N ASP A 220 -5.13 -30.98 7.77
CA ASP A 220 -3.83 -31.62 7.93
C ASP A 220 -3.72 -32.42 9.23
N ALA A 221 -4.24 -31.90 10.33
CA ALA A 221 -4.29 -32.61 11.62
C ALA A 221 -5.16 -33.88 11.54
N SER A 222 -6.26 -33.84 10.81
CA SER A 222 -7.13 -35.01 10.57
C SER A 222 -6.44 -36.11 9.77
N LEU A 223 -5.67 -35.73 8.72
CA LEU A 223 -4.90 -36.67 7.90
C LEU A 223 -3.77 -37.33 8.71
N ALA A 224 -3.06 -36.56 9.54
CA ALA A 224 -2.01 -37.09 10.40
C ALA A 224 -2.50 -38.11 11.41
N ASN A 225 -3.67 -37.91 12.00
CA ASN A 225 -4.28 -38.82 12.96
C ASN A 225 -4.87 -40.11 12.32
N GLY A 226 -5.32 -40.03 11.06
CA GLY A 226 -5.84 -41.20 10.31
C GLY A 226 -4.76 -42.22 9.92
N HIS A 227 -3.47 -41.79 9.83
CA HIS A 227 -2.36 -42.67 9.45
C HIS A 227 -1.82 -43.51 10.62
N ASN A 228 -2.08 -43.13 11.88
CA ASN A 228 -1.61 -43.86 13.06
C ASN A 228 -2.58 -44.99 13.52
N GLY A 229 -3.74 -45.12 12.91
CA GLY A 229 -4.75 -46.11 13.29
C GLY A 229 -4.63 -47.52 12.65
N ASN A 230 -3.65 -47.75 11.77
CA ASN A 230 -3.56 -49.02 11.00
C ASN A 230 -2.21 -49.74 11.19
N ARG A 231 -1.67 -49.75 12.41
CA ARG A 231 -0.58 -50.62 12.82
C ARG A 231 -1.03 -51.45 14.02
N VAL A 232 -1.77 -52.48 13.74
CA VAL A 232 -1.95 -53.67 14.63
C VAL A 232 -1.60 -54.91 13.81
#